data_be8c44c3c55273a53d55018d76afa546
#
_entry.id   be8c44c3c55273a53d55018d76afa546
#
_cell.length_a   1.000
_cell.length_b   1.000
_cell.length_c   1.000
_cell.angle_alpha   90.00
_cell.angle_beta   90.00
_cell.angle_gamma   90.00
#
_symmetry.space_group_name_H-M   'P 1'
#
loop_
_entity.id
_entity.type
_entity.pdbx_description
1 polymer ?
#
loop_
_entity_poly.entity_id
_entity_poly.type
_entity_poly.pdbx_seq_one_letter_code
_entity_poly.pdbx_strand_id
1 'polypeptide(L)'
;VYSNDNLDNSVLIGSVTISKNAPQYFQVPVRNMIIVSPTFSNPTADLFKPVNKGLYVNGDKPFYASLRFSVLNHGELITSKGMAGIGTEFRAVMAPMTANNDILNFMTSVMATEDNTKVTISDFNSNISFTDGVTRSSFTFTLKKGQSYIIDGTGDYSDNRNGAFIGAKIVSDKPVSITNGNFNGQY
;
A
#
# COMPACT_ATOMS: atom_id res chain seq x y z
N VAL A 1 4.50 12.16 13.31
CA VAL A 1 4.58 10.98 12.43
C VAL A 1 4.67 9.74 13.29
N TYR A 2 3.83 8.78 13.02
CA TYR A 2 3.72 7.54 13.78
C TYR A 2 3.87 6.33 12.87
N SER A 3 4.28 5.22 13.45
CA SER A 3 4.27 3.89 12.86
C SER A 3 4.02 2.86 13.98
N ASN A 4 3.85 1.59 13.64
CA ASN A 4 3.78 0.55 14.66
C ASN A 4 5.15 -0.09 14.89
N ASP A 5 5.41 -0.54 16.11
CA ASP A 5 6.55 -1.38 16.44
C ASP A 5 6.27 -2.88 16.17
N ASN A 6 7.25 -3.74 16.46
CA ASN A 6 7.10 -5.19 16.27
C ASN A 6 6.09 -5.85 17.25
N LEU A 7 5.61 -5.11 18.24
CA LEU A 7 4.60 -5.54 19.22
C LEU A 7 3.23 -4.93 18.94
N ASP A 8 3.06 -4.37 17.74
CA ASP A 8 1.83 -3.72 17.26
C ASP A 8 1.46 -2.43 18.03
N ASN A 9 2.39 -1.84 18.76
CA ASN A 9 2.13 -0.58 19.45
C ASN A 9 2.38 0.61 18.52
N SER A 10 1.52 1.61 18.63
CA SER A 10 1.71 2.91 17.99
C SER A 10 2.90 3.64 18.62
N VAL A 11 3.89 3.97 17.83
CA VAL A 11 5.12 4.63 18.25
C VAL A 11 5.30 5.96 17.52
N LEU A 12 5.55 7.01 18.25
CA LEU A 12 5.97 8.30 17.68
C LEU A 12 7.40 8.16 17.14
N ILE A 13 7.57 8.24 15.83
CA ILE A 13 8.88 8.14 15.17
C ILE A 13 9.51 9.50 14.88
N GLY A 14 8.76 10.58 15.00
CA GLY A 14 9.24 11.94 14.95
C GLY A 14 8.13 12.98 14.86
N SER A 15 8.51 14.23 15.12
CA SER A 15 7.62 15.39 15.04
C SER A 15 8.34 16.57 14.38
N VAL A 16 7.58 17.42 13.72
CA VAL A 16 8.06 18.66 13.13
C VAL A 16 7.04 19.76 13.38
N THR A 17 7.53 20.98 13.53
CA THR A 17 6.67 22.16 13.60
C THR A 17 6.63 22.80 12.22
N ILE A 18 5.43 22.95 11.67
CA ILE A 18 5.23 23.52 10.34
C ILE A 18 4.37 24.79 10.43
N SER A 19 4.55 25.67 9.47
CA SER A 19 3.67 26.82 9.25
C SER A 19 3.44 27.02 7.75
N LYS A 20 2.50 27.90 7.38
CA LYS A 20 2.19 28.19 5.98
C LYS A 20 3.42 28.58 5.16
N ASN A 21 4.36 29.29 5.76
CA ASN A 21 5.56 29.79 5.08
C ASN A 21 6.84 29.01 5.43
N ALA A 22 6.74 27.95 6.23
CA ALA A 22 7.88 27.13 6.67
C ALA A 22 7.53 25.64 6.60
N PRO A 23 7.45 25.06 5.40
CA PRO A 23 7.30 23.61 5.25
C PRO A 23 8.53 22.90 5.80
N GLN A 24 8.34 21.72 6.36
CA GLN A 24 9.40 20.90 6.93
C GLN A 24 9.45 19.54 6.29
N TYR A 25 10.60 18.89 6.40
CA TYR A 25 10.82 17.52 5.99
C TYR A 25 11.00 16.65 7.22
N PHE A 26 10.42 15.46 7.17
CA PHE A 26 10.71 14.39 8.10
C PHE A 26 11.25 13.19 7.34
N GLN A 27 12.47 12.78 7.64
CA GLN A 27 13.06 11.60 7.01
C GLN A 27 12.52 10.34 7.70
N VAL A 28 11.72 9.57 6.96
CA VAL A 28 11.17 8.32 7.46
C VAL A 28 12.28 7.27 7.57
N PRO A 29 12.44 6.62 8.73
CA PRO A 29 13.38 5.52 8.86
C PRO A 29 13.03 4.36 7.90
N VAL A 30 14.03 3.83 7.24
CA VAL A 30 13.90 2.75 6.25
C VAL A 30 13.11 1.55 6.78
N ARG A 31 13.29 1.20 8.06
CA ARG A 31 12.57 0.09 8.72
C ARG A 31 11.05 0.23 8.73
N ASN A 32 10.53 1.44 8.58
CA ASN A 32 9.09 1.73 8.59
C ASN A 32 8.47 1.71 7.19
N MET A 33 9.24 1.38 6.17
CA MET A 33 8.80 1.34 4.79
C MET A 33 9.09 -0.03 4.17
N ILE A 34 8.26 -0.44 3.23
CA ILE A 34 8.60 -1.49 2.29
C ILE A 34 9.30 -0.82 1.12
N ILE A 35 10.56 -1.20 0.89
CA ILE A 35 11.42 -0.45 -0.02
C ILE A 35 11.74 -1.22 -1.28
N VAL A 36 11.49 -2.50 -1.28
CA VAL A 36 11.95 -3.36 -2.36
C VAL A 36 10.76 -3.79 -3.19
N SER A 37 10.81 -3.50 -4.49
CA SER A 37 9.92 -4.15 -5.44
C SER A 37 10.14 -5.66 -5.35
N PRO A 38 9.10 -6.43 -5.05
CA PRO A 38 9.24 -7.87 -5.05
C PRO A 38 9.55 -8.33 -6.47
N THR A 39 10.52 -9.20 -6.59
CA THR A 39 10.79 -9.96 -7.81
C THR A 39 10.54 -11.41 -7.52
N PHE A 40 10.28 -12.24 -8.53
CA PHE A 40 10.12 -13.68 -8.34
C PHE A 40 11.33 -14.34 -7.68
N SER A 41 12.52 -13.78 -7.89
CA SER A 41 13.75 -14.25 -7.28
C SER A 41 13.98 -13.76 -5.85
N ASN A 42 13.23 -12.74 -5.41
CA ASN A 42 13.36 -12.17 -4.06
C ASN A 42 12.01 -11.65 -3.54
N PRO A 43 11.07 -12.57 -3.25
CA PRO A 43 9.78 -12.21 -2.68
C PRO A 43 10.02 -11.53 -1.33
N THR A 44 9.42 -10.38 -1.12
CA THR A 44 9.54 -9.70 0.17
C THR A 44 8.75 -10.46 1.23
N ALA A 45 9.36 -10.68 2.36
CA ALA A 45 8.74 -11.35 3.50
C ALA A 45 7.56 -10.56 4.11
N ASP A 46 7.29 -9.36 3.61
CA ASP A 46 6.28 -8.42 4.13
C ASP A 46 4.99 -8.39 3.32
N LEU A 47 4.85 -9.24 2.30
CA LEU A 47 3.64 -9.32 1.48
C LEU A 47 2.67 -10.40 1.99
N PHE A 48 1.39 -10.26 1.65
CA PHE A 48 0.31 -11.23 1.92
C PHE A 48 0.12 -11.60 3.39
N LYS A 49 0.50 -10.72 4.28
CA LYS A 49 0.29 -10.85 5.73
C LYS A 49 0.18 -9.47 6.40
N PRO A 50 -0.42 -9.38 7.60
CA PRO A 50 -0.36 -8.15 8.39
C PRO A 50 1.08 -7.76 8.73
N VAL A 51 1.45 -6.51 8.50
CA VAL A 51 2.78 -5.97 8.79
C VAL A 51 2.69 -4.59 9.44
N ASN A 52 3.67 -4.27 10.26
CA ASN A 52 3.81 -2.96 10.92
C ASN A 52 4.60 -1.98 10.03
N LYS A 53 4.26 -1.95 8.74
CA LYS A 53 4.85 -1.10 7.71
C LYS A 53 3.78 -0.13 7.21
N GLY A 54 3.83 1.06 7.71
CA GLY A 54 2.90 2.12 7.34
C GLY A 54 3.15 3.36 8.18
N LEU A 55 2.68 4.48 7.65
CA LEU A 55 2.86 5.77 8.30
C LEU A 55 1.50 6.42 8.48
N TYR A 56 1.29 7.01 9.63
CA TYR A 56 0.20 7.93 9.83
C TYR A 56 0.70 9.19 10.54
N VAL A 57 0.07 10.28 10.21
CA VAL A 57 0.46 11.60 10.72
C VAL A 57 -0.72 12.25 11.41
N ASN A 58 -0.43 12.92 12.50
CA ASN A 58 -1.40 13.68 13.25
C ASN A 58 -0.87 15.09 13.50
N GLY A 59 -1.73 16.07 13.59
CA GLY A 59 -1.36 17.47 13.85
C GLY A 59 -2.47 18.22 14.57
N ASP A 60 -2.09 19.30 15.24
CA ASP A 60 -3.00 20.15 16.02
C ASP A 60 -3.92 20.99 15.13
N LYS A 61 -3.55 21.16 13.85
CA LYS A 61 -4.29 21.93 12.84
C LYS A 61 -4.26 21.20 11.51
N PRO A 62 -5.19 21.49 10.58
CA PRO A 62 -5.14 20.97 9.23
C PRO A 62 -3.81 21.25 8.53
N PHE A 63 -3.26 20.25 7.85
CA PHE A 63 -2.01 20.34 7.12
C PHE A 63 -2.04 19.45 5.89
N TYR A 64 -1.07 19.65 5.00
CA TYR A 64 -0.81 18.79 3.86
C TYR A 64 0.42 17.94 4.12
N ALA A 65 0.37 16.69 3.68
CA ALA A 65 1.51 15.79 3.71
C ALA A 65 1.68 15.08 2.35
N SER A 66 2.92 14.98 1.90
CA SER A 66 3.29 14.15 0.77
C SER A 66 4.50 13.31 1.13
N LEU A 67 4.47 12.04 0.75
CA LEU A 67 5.60 11.14 0.82
C LEU A 67 6.37 11.25 -0.49
N ARG A 68 7.68 11.48 -0.38
CA ARG A 68 8.60 11.46 -1.52
C ARG A 68 9.65 10.39 -1.26
N PHE A 69 9.90 9.57 -2.23
CA PHE A 69 11.00 8.62 -2.18
C PHE A 69 11.68 8.53 -3.53
N SER A 70 12.94 8.20 -3.51
CA SER A 70 13.68 7.89 -4.72
C SER A 70 14.66 6.76 -4.46
N VAL A 71 14.83 5.89 -5.45
CA VAL A 71 15.78 4.78 -5.43
C VAL A 71 16.44 4.75 -6.79
N LEU A 72 17.76 4.97 -6.83
CA LEU A 72 18.53 5.08 -8.08
C LEU A 72 17.88 6.10 -9.05
N ASN A 73 17.38 5.63 -10.18
CA ASN A 73 16.78 6.45 -11.23
C ASN A 73 15.26 6.56 -11.13
N HIS A 74 14.65 6.05 -10.05
CA HIS A 74 13.22 6.05 -9.84
C HIS A 74 12.84 6.96 -8.69
N GLY A 75 11.82 7.76 -8.88
CA GLY A 75 11.25 8.62 -7.85
C GLY A 75 9.74 8.62 -7.91
N GLU A 76 9.12 8.75 -6.75
CA GLU A 76 7.66 8.78 -6.61
C GLU A 76 7.24 9.89 -5.64
N LEU A 77 6.07 10.42 -5.87
CA LEU A 77 5.40 11.39 -5.01
C LEU A 77 3.98 10.94 -4.71
N ILE A 78 3.69 10.63 -3.46
CA ILE A 78 2.36 10.26 -3.00
C ILE A 78 1.81 11.39 -2.12
N THR A 79 0.69 11.96 -2.51
CA THR A 79 0.00 12.96 -1.70
C THR A 79 -1.11 12.31 -0.88
N SER A 80 -1.03 12.48 0.43
CA SER A 80 -2.08 12.02 1.33
C SER A 80 -3.39 12.77 1.05
N LYS A 81 -4.49 12.04 0.96
CA LYS A 81 -5.85 12.60 0.91
C LYS A 81 -6.42 12.90 2.30
N GLY A 82 -5.65 12.61 3.35
CA GLY A 82 -6.08 12.78 4.72
C GLY A 82 -7.36 12.03 5.03
N MET A 83 -8.24 12.63 5.82
CA MET A 83 -9.52 12.03 6.21
C MET A 83 -10.45 11.75 5.01
N ALA A 84 -10.33 12.49 3.92
CA ALA A 84 -11.12 12.25 2.71
C ALA A 84 -10.71 10.97 1.95
N GLY A 85 -9.53 10.43 2.24
CA GLY A 85 -9.04 9.17 1.68
C GLY A 85 -9.28 7.95 2.56
N ILE A 86 -10.04 8.11 3.66
CA ILE A 86 -10.37 7.04 4.59
C ILE A 86 -11.84 6.64 4.37
N GLY A 87 -12.12 5.34 4.30
CA GLY A 87 -13.46 4.84 4.08
C GLY A 87 -13.56 3.34 4.29
N THR A 88 -14.72 2.77 3.99
CA THR A 88 -15.00 1.34 4.16
C THR A 88 -15.23 0.59 2.86
N GLU A 89 -15.31 1.29 1.73
CA GLU A 89 -15.46 0.67 0.41
C GLU A 89 -14.61 1.42 -0.63
N PHE A 90 -13.80 0.66 -1.39
CA PHE A 90 -12.92 1.18 -2.43
C PHE A 90 -12.90 0.26 -3.64
N ARG A 91 -12.35 0.77 -4.74
CA ARG A 91 -11.93 0.01 -5.91
C ARG A 91 -10.43 0.17 -6.11
N ALA A 92 -9.75 -0.94 -6.40
CA ALA A 92 -8.33 -0.92 -6.70
C ALA A 92 -8.08 -0.24 -8.05
N VAL A 93 -7.06 0.62 -8.10
CA VAL A 93 -6.65 1.36 -9.31
C VAL A 93 -5.13 1.31 -9.43
N MET A 94 -4.63 0.90 -10.58
CA MET A 94 -3.22 0.90 -10.91
C MET A 94 -3.04 1.10 -12.42
N ALA A 95 -1.82 1.42 -12.86
CA ALA A 95 -1.52 1.44 -14.27
C ALA A 95 -1.59 0.01 -14.85
N PRO A 96 -2.21 -0.21 -16.00
CA PRO A 96 -2.14 -1.49 -16.69
C PRO A 96 -0.69 -1.81 -17.04
N MET A 97 -0.31 -3.06 -16.92
CA MET A 97 1.02 -3.53 -17.32
C MET A 97 0.95 -4.04 -18.76
N THR A 98 1.64 -3.38 -19.67
CA THR A 98 1.53 -3.65 -21.11
C THR A 98 2.68 -4.45 -21.67
N ALA A 99 3.75 -4.66 -20.90
CA ALA A 99 4.88 -5.47 -21.32
C ALA A 99 4.89 -6.83 -20.62
N ASN A 100 5.23 -7.87 -21.34
CA ASN A 100 5.46 -9.19 -20.74
C ASN A 100 6.83 -9.21 -20.09
N ASN A 101 6.86 -8.84 -18.82
CA ASN A 101 8.06 -8.80 -18.02
C ASN A 101 7.70 -9.12 -16.57
N ASP A 102 8.28 -10.16 -16.02
CA ASP A 102 8.04 -10.68 -14.69
C ASP A 102 8.53 -9.76 -13.55
N ILE A 103 9.26 -8.69 -13.88
CA ILE A 103 9.58 -7.64 -12.94
C ILE A 103 8.51 -6.53 -12.86
N LEU A 104 7.52 -6.53 -13.76
CA LEU A 104 6.40 -5.59 -13.73
C LEU A 104 5.28 -6.14 -12.84
N ASN A 105 4.82 -5.31 -11.93
CA ASN A 105 3.83 -5.74 -10.95
C ASN A 105 2.91 -4.60 -10.50
N PHE A 106 1.68 -4.97 -10.16
CA PHE A 106 0.76 -4.08 -9.46
C PHE A 106 0.93 -4.21 -7.95
N MET A 107 0.45 -3.22 -7.22
CA MET A 107 0.42 -3.21 -5.77
C MET A 107 -0.87 -2.62 -5.25
N THR A 108 -1.44 -3.24 -4.23
CA THR A 108 -2.51 -2.69 -3.41
C THR A 108 -2.18 -2.91 -1.94
N SER A 109 -2.19 -1.83 -1.17
CA SER A 109 -2.00 -1.87 0.27
C SER A 109 -3.23 -1.33 0.99
N VAL A 110 -3.63 -2.01 2.05
CA VAL A 110 -4.70 -1.59 2.96
C VAL A 110 -4.11 -1.36 4.33
N MET A 111 -4.33 -0.19 4.93
CA MET A 111 -3.91 0.13 6.29
C MET A 111 -5.13 0.40 7.18
N ALA A 112 -5.23 -0.27 8.31
CA ALA A 112 -6.32 -0.08 9.25
C ALA A 112 -6.13 1.17 10.12
N THR A 113 -7.23 1.90 10.37
CA THR A 113 -7.27 3.05 11.27
C THR A 113 -7.72 2.68 12.68
N GLU A 114 -8.27 1.48 12.85
CA GLU A 114 -8.80 0.95 14.12
C GLU A 114 -8.40 -0.52 14.32
N ASP A 115 -8.42 -0.96 15.58
CA ASP A 115 -8.16 -2.36 15.92
C ASP A 115 -9.27 -3.30 15.45
N ASN A 116 -8.89 -4.55 15.17
CA ASN A 116 -9.79 -5.62 14.73
C ASN A 116 -10.59 -5.23 13.48
N THR A 117 -9.96 -4.53 12.55
CA THR A 117 -10.56 -4.18 11.25
C THR A 117 -10.53 -5.38 10.33
N LYS A 118 -11.69 -5.90 9.96
CA LYS A 118 -11.83 -6.99 8.99
C LYS A 118 -11.95 -6.42 7.59
N VAL A 119 -11.14 -6.93 6.67
CA VAL A 119 -11.12 -6.51 5.26
C VAL A 119 -11.40 -7.71 4.37
N THR A 120 -12.19 -7.49 3.33
CA THR A 120 -12.41 -8.44 2.23
C THR A 120 -12.11 -7.76 0.91
N ILE A 121 -11.35 -8.44 0.05
CA ILE A 121 -11.06 -8.00 -1.33
C ILE A 121 -11.56 -9.08 -2.28
N SER A 122 -12.36 -8.67 -3.26
CA SER A 122 -13.03 -9.55 -4.22
C SER A 122 -13.15 -8.88 -5.61
N ASP A 123 -13.90 -9.50 -6.51
CA ASP A 123 -14.23 -8.97 -7.84
C ASP A 123 -13.00 -8.71 -8.72
N PHE A 124 -11.94 -9.50 -8.58
CA PHE A 124 -10.80 -9.49 -9.48
C PHE A 124 -10.75 -10.76 -10.33
N ASN A 125 -10.01 -10.72 -11.42
CA ASN A 125 -9.87 -11.88 -12.31
C ASN A 125 -9.09 -13.00 -11.61
N SER A 126 -9.64 -14.22 -11.64
CA SER A 126 -9.02 -15.40 -11.01
C SER A 126 -7.70 -15.84 -11.67
N ASN A 127 -7.41 -15.35 -12.88
CA ASN A 127 -6.18 -15.67 -13.61
C ASN A 127 -4.97 -14.81 -13.22
N ILE A 128 -5.13 -13.94 -12.21
CA ILE A 128 -4.01 -13.14 -11.69
C ILE A 128 -2.93 -14.07 -11.12
N SER A 129 -1.69 -13.76 -11.44
CA SER A 129 -0.52 -14.38 -10.81
C SER A 129 -0.07 -13.50 -9.64
N PHE A 130 -0.41 -13.91 -8.42
CA PHE A 130 0.13 -13.29 -7.22
C PHE A 130 1.56 -13.74 -6.97
N THR A 131 2.42 -12.85 -6.46
CA THR A 131 3.86 -13.13 -6.29
C THR A 131 4.18 -14.18 -5.23
N ASP A 132 3.23 -14.54 -4.37
CA ASP A 132 3.36 -15.69 -3.47
C ASP A 132 2.99 -17.04 -4.11
N GLY A 133 2.61 -17.04 -5.38
CA GLY A 133 2.26 -18.25 -6.14
C GLY A 133 0.93 -18.89 -5.78
N VAL A 134 0.11 -18.25 -4.94
CA VAL A 134 -1.16 -18.81 -4.48
C VAL A 134 -2.32 -18.25 -5.31
N THR A 135 -3.09 -19.11 -5.97
CA THR A 135 -4.32 -18.73 -6.67
C THR A 135 -5.44 -18.42 -5.68
N ARG A 136 -6.14 -17.30 -5.87
CA ARG A 136 -7.22 -16.86 -5.00
C ARG A 136 -8.36 -16.24 -5.80
N SER A 137 -9.57 -16.36 -5.30
CA SER A 137 -10.75 -15.62 -5.78
C SER A 137 -11.12 -14.45 -4.84
N SER A 138 -10.54 -14.42 -3.65
CA SER A 138 -10.74 -13.33 -2.67
C SER A 138 -9.63 -13.33 -1.62
N PHE A 139 -9.53 -12.21 -0.91
CA PHE A 139 -8.75 -12.10 0.32
C PHE A 139 -9.68 -11.76 1.47
N THR A 140 -9.42 -12.33 2.65
CA THR A 140 -10.04 -11.91 3.91
C THR A 140 -8.98 -11.94 4.99
N PHE A 141 -8.81 -10.81 5.68
CA PHE A 141 -7.82 -10.67 6.74
C PHE A 141 -8.31 -9.66 7.79
N THR A 142 -7.67 -9.69 8.96
CA THR A 142 -7.95 -8.76 10.06
C THR A 142 -6.68 -8.00 10.40
N LEU A 143 -6.80 -6.70 10.62
CA LEU A 143 -5.69 -5.80 10.93
C LEU A 143 -5.91 -5.13 12.29
N LYS A 144 -4.82 -4.88 13.00
CA LYS A 144 -4.77 -3.93 14.11
C LYS A 144 -4.55 -2.51 13.56
N LYS A 145 -4.88 -1.52 14.37
CA LYS A 145 -4.63 -0.12 14.03
C LYS A 145 -3.17 0.10 13.61
N GLY A 146 -2.98 0.75 12.47
CA GLY A 146 -1.65 1.05 11.92
C GLY A 146 -0.96 -0.13 11.24
N GLN A 147 -1.56 -1.32 11.24
CA GLN A 147 -1.08 -2.43 10.41
C GLN A 147 -1.52 -2.28 8.97
N SER A 148 -0.66 -2.71 8.07
CA SER A 148 -0.94 -2.80 6.64
C SER A 148 -0.98 -4.24 6.16
N TYR A 149 -1.70 -4.48 5.07
CA TYR A 149 -1.67 -5.71 4.30
C TYR A 149 -1.41 -5.35 2.85
N ILE A 150 -0.38 -5.94 2.25
CA ILE A 150 0.08 -5.58 0.93
C ILE A 150 -0.05 -6.77 0.00
N ILE A 151 -0.73 -6.55 -1.10
CA ILE A 151 -0.95 -7.50 -2.17
C ILE A 151 -0.13 -7.05 -3.36
N ASP A 152 0.55 -7.99 -3.97
CA ASP A 152 1.36 -7.80 -5.14
C ASP A 152 1.10 -8.93 -6.14
N GLY A 153 1.14 -8.61 -7.42
CA GLY A 153 0.97 -9.58 -8.46
C GLY A 153 1.46 -9.06 -9.79
N THR A 154 1.69 -9.99 -10.69
CA THR A 154 2.15 -9.69 -12.04
C THR A 154 1.00 -9.78 -13.02
N GLY A 155 1.08 -8.97 -14.07
CA GLY A 155 0.26 -9.14 -15.25
C GLY A 155 0.87 -10.20 -16.17
N ASP A 156 0.03 -10.86 -16.92
CA ASP A 156 0.44 -11.63 -18.06
C ASP A 156 -0.14 -10.98 -19.32
N TYR A 157 0.73 -10.47 -20.15
CA TYR A 157 0.35 -9.78 -21.37
C TYR A 157 -0.35 -10.72 -22.38
N SER A 158 -0.02 -12.02 -22.33
CA SER A 158 -0.50 -13.00 -23.32
C SER A 158 -2.01 -13.27 -23.26
N ASP A 159 -2.66 -12.98 -22.13
CA ASP A 159 -4.10 -13.24 -21.94
C ASP A 159 -4.87 -12.08 -21.29
N ASN A 160 -4.45 -10.86 -21.54
CA ASN A 160 -5.08 -9.63 -21.02
C ASN A 160 -5.15 -9.53 -19.49
N ARG A 161 -4.24 -10.18 -18.77
CA ARG A 161 -4.17 -10.10 -17.30
C ARG A 161 -3.55 -8.82 -16.77
N ASN A 162 -3.00 -7.98 -17.64
CA ASN A 162 -2.31 -6.73 -17.29
C ASN A 162 -3.15 -5.71 -16.54
N GLY A 163 -4.46 -5.82 -16.60
CA GLY A 163 -5.41 -4.99 -15.84
C GLY A 163 -6.28 -5.77 -14.86
N ALA A 164 -5.98 -7.04 -14.62
CA ALA A 164 -6.89 -7.99 -13.97
C ALA A 164 -7.22 -7.67 -12.50
N PHE A 165 -6.42 -6.88 -11.79
CA PHE A 165 -6.72 -6.41 -10.44
C PHE A 165 -7.38 -5.02 -10.42
N ILE A 166 -7.42 -4.33 -11.56
CA ILE A 166 -8.12 -3.04 -11.68
C ILE A 166 -9.62 -3.28 -11.43
N GLY A 167 -10.19 -2.47 -10.54
CA GLY A 167 -11.59 -2.57 -10.16
C GLY A 167 -11.89 -3.57 -9.06
N ALA A 168 -10.90 -4.33 -8.55
CA ALA A 168 -11.09 -5.19 -7.40
C ALA A 168 -11.78 -4.44 -6.26
N LYS A 169 -12.82 -5.05 -5.68
CA LYS A 169 -13.61 -4.44 -4.62
C LYS A 169 -12.95 -4.69 -3.27
N ILE A 170 -12.73 -3.61 -2.52
CA ILE A 170 -12.16 -3.64 -1.17
C ILE A 170 -13.23 -3.16 -0.22
N VAL A 171 -13.64 -4.00 0.73
CA VAL A 171 -14.65 -3.69 1.76
C VAL A 171 -14.08 -3.98 3.13
N SER A 172 -14.34 -3.09 4.07
CA SER A 172 -13.96 -3.26 5.47
C SER A 172 -15.12 -2.93 6.40
N ASP A 173 -15.11 -3.51 7.58
CA ASP A 173 -16.11 -3.24 8.63
C ASP A 173 -15.79 -1.94 9.41
N LYS A 174 -14.56 -1.43 9.29
CA LYS A 174 -14.11 -0.17 9.88
C LYS A 174 -13.27 0.62 8.87
N PRO A 175 -13.11 1.94 9.07
CA PRO A 175 -12.38 2.77 8.10
C PRO A 175 -10.93 2.32 7.87
N VAL A 176 -10.53 2.29 6.62
CA VAL A 176 -9.17 1.96 6.17
C VAL A 176 -8.65 3.03 5.22
N SER A 177 -7.34 3.08 5.06
CA SER A 177 -6.66 3.83 4.01
C SER A 177 -6.11 2.88 2.97
N ILE A 178 -6.21 3.24 1.70
CA ILE A 178 -5.76 2.43 0.57
C ILE A 178 -4.62 3.14 -0.16
N THR A 179 -3.59 2.39 -0.50
CA THR A 179 -2.57 2.81 -1.45
C THR A 179 -2.55 1.82 -2.62
N ASN A 180 -2.78 2.33 -3.81
CA ASN A 180 -2.76 1.54 -5.05
C ASN A 180 -1.67 2.05 -5.98
N GLY A 181 -1.16 1.19 -6.82
CA GLY A 181 -0.17 1.53 -7.83
C GLY A 181 0.56 0.30 -8.37
N ASN A 182 1.77 0.55 -8.78
CA ASN A 182 2.68 -0.47 -9.28
C ASN A 182 4.00 -0.33 -8.53
N PHE A 183 4.57 -1.42 -8.03
CA PHE A 183 5.96 -1.36 -7.53
C PHE A 183 6.93 -1.07 -8.66
N ASN A 184 6.67 -1.68 -9.81
CA ASN A 184 7.35 -1.38 -11.06
C ASN A 184 6.33 -1.48 -12.19
N GLY A 185 5.98 -0.36 -12.79
CA GLY A 185 4.99 -0.25 -13.85
C GLY A 185 5.62 0.21 -15.17
N GLN A 186 5.13 -0.36 -16.25
CA GLN A 186 5.47 0.10 -17.61
C GLN A 186 4.24 -0.06 -18.49
N TYR A 187 3.91 0.97 -19.27
CA TYR A 187 2.78 1.04 -20.20
C TYR A 187 3.17 1.78 -21.49
#